data_747a6d59c5bcddfbd5651db2ca819b5d
#
_entry.id   747a6d59c5bcddfbd5651db2ca819b5d
#
_cell.length_a   1.000
_cell.length_b   1.000
_cell.length_c   1.000
_cell.angle_alpha   90.00
_cell.angle_beta   90.00
_cell.angle_gamma   90.00
#
_symmetry.space_group_name_H-M   'P 1'
#
loop_
_entity.id
_entity.type
_entity.pdbx_description
1 polymer ?
#
loop_
_entity_poly.entity_id
_entity_poly.type
_entity_poly.pdbx_seq_one_letter_code
_entity_poly.pdbx_strand_id
1 'polypeptide(L)'
;MARELVIDLASPYQVNLTADDYRKVGAKKAIIKISEGTTYTNPDINLLVNRSAQGGVTGFSFYHYAQFHNDSQAVAEAKYFLDQARRAVNLQPGTLMILDAEIENMPTSSVISFLNVLREAGFKTGFYSYLYLLPEFDLDSILQHADFFWLAAYPLGDKSAGKNPDFNYFPSAQRVDAWQFTPKLMGYNLDGSITVTENANQLLSGPTPVPETRPAPKPQQQQTDSWVDDLGVKWYKETGQFTITDPSGIWLRWGATTQSAKIAALPQGSVVKYDAYCYSGGYVWIRQPRSGGQFAYLPTGREMNGKRQDYWGKFE
;
A
#
# COMPACT_ATOMS: atom_id res chain seq x y z
N MET A 1 6.98 -7.13 31.53
CA MET A 1 6.92 -6.57 30.17
C MET A 1 5.52 -6.04 29.91
N ALA A 2 5.36 -4.78 29.46
CA ALA A 2 4.08 -4.26 28.99
C ALA A 2 3.85 -4.77 27.56
N ARG A 3 2.68 -5.35 27.33
CA ARG A 3 2.24 -5.76 25.99
C ARG A 3 1.69 -4.55 25.25
N GLU A 4 2.05 -4.38 23.98
CA GLU A 4 1.65 -3.26 23.15
C GLU A 4 0.71 -3.71 22.03
N LEU A 5 -0.33 -2.90 21.79
CA LEU A 5 -1.26 -3.09 20.68
C LEU A 5 -0.58 -2.67 19.37
N VAL A 6 -0.66 -3.54 18.38
CA VAL A 6 -0.13 -3.34 17.02
C VAL A 6 -1.29 -3.45 16.03
N ILE A 7 -1.31 -2.61 15.02
CA ILE A 7 -2.32 -2.65 13.95
C ILE A 7 -1.66 -2.96 12.61
N ASP A 8 -2.40 -3.66 11.75
CA ASP A 8 -2.01 -3.97 10.38
C ASP A 8 -2.80 -3.08 9.40
N LEU A 9 -2.08 -2.49 8.44
CA LEU A 9 -2.65 -1.50 7.53
C LEU A 9 -2.35 -1.83 6.07
N ALA A 10 -3.40 -1.91 5.26
CA ALA A 10 -3.29 -2.12 3.81
C ALA A 10 -4.38 -1.37 3.03
N SER A 11 -4.10 -1.02 1.77
CA SER A 11 -5.12 -0.56 0.82
C SER A 11 -5.79 -1.78 0.16
N PRO A 12 -7.11 -1.73 -0.08
CA PRO A 12 -8.01 -0.60 0.16
C PRO A 12 -8.68 -0.59 1.54
N TYR A 13 -8.29 -1.46 2.47
CA TYR A 13 -9.09 -1.81 3.64
C TYR A 13 -9.18 -0.70 4.70
N GLN A 14 -8.05 0.00 4.99
CA GLN A 14 -7.99 0.99 6.06
C GLN A 14 -7.88 2.45 5.56
N VAL A 15 -8.00 2.67 4.24
CA VAL A 15 -7.89 4.02 3.64
C VAL A 15 -8.99 5.00 4.09
N ASN A 16 -10.09 4.50 4.64
CA ASN A 16 -11.19 5.32 5.14
C ASN A 16 -11.09 5.63 6.63
N LEU A 17 -10.17 5.00 7.37
CA LEU A 17 -9.95 5.29 8.78
C LEU A 17 -9.32 6.67 8.94
N THR A 18 -9.85 7.44 9.88
CA THR A 18 -9.38 8.79 10.21
C THR A 18 -8.33 8.77 11.31
N ALA A 19 -7.62 9.87 11.51
CA ALA A 19 -6.71 10.03 12.65
C ALA A 19 -7.43 9.88 13.99
N ASP A 20 -8.72 10.27 14.06
CA ASP A 20 -9.53 10.10 15.27
C ASP A 20 -9.85 8.63 15.54
N ASP A 21 -10.06 7.82 14.50
CA ASP A 21 -10.28 6.38 14.65
C ASP A 21 -9.00 5.71 15.19
N TYR A 22 -7.84 6.04 14.65
CA TYR A 22 -6.55 5.55 15.17
C TYR A 22 -6.31 6.00 16.62
N ARG A 23 -6.70 7.23 17.01
CA ARG A 23 -6.63 7.70 18.40
C ARG A 23 -7.52 6.87 19.34
N LYS A 24 -8.74 6.56 18.91
CA LYS A 24 -9.66 5.69 19.68
C LYS A 24 -9.10 4.27 19.82
N VAL A 25 -8.53 3.72 18.76
CA VAL A 25 -7.82 2.43 18.79
C VAL A 25 -6.64 2.49 19.76
N GLY A 26 -5.85 3.56 19.72
CA GLY A 26 -4.77 3.82 20.66
C GLY A 26 -3.52 2.96 20.48
N ALA A 27 -3.39 2.27 19.34
CA ALA A 27 -2.17 1.54 19.00
C ALA A 27 -0.98 2.50 18.83
N LYS A 28 0.19 2.07 19.29
CA LYS A 28 1.44 2.83 19.14
C LYS A 28 2.31 2.29 18.01
N LYS A 29 2.00 1.13 17.49
CA LYS A 29 2.74 0.40 16.47
C LYS A 29 1.82 0.06 15.30
N ALA A 30 2.35 0.17 14.08
CA ALA A 30 1.69 -0.28 12.87
C ALA A 30 2.64 -1.07 11.97
N ILE A 31 2.10 -2.10 11.33
CA ILE A 31 2.76 -2.87 10.28
C ILE A 31 2.00 -2.57 9.00
N ILE A 32 2.67 -2.05 7.96
CA ILE A 32 2.01 -1.51 6.77
C ILE A 32 2.44 -2.29 5.52
N LYS A 33 1.46 -2.74 4.72
CA LYS A 33 1.70 -3.37 3.43
C LYS A 33 2.41 -2.42 2.48
N ILE A 34 3.54 -2.84 1.92
CA ILE A 34 4.23 -2.13 0.85
C ILE A 34 3.87 -2.72 -0.52
N SER A 35 3.98 -4.04 -0.65
CA SER A 35 3.90 -4.68 -1.97
C SER A 35 3.39 -6.11 -1.89
N GLU A 36 3.12 -6.69 -3.05
CA GLU A 36 2.70 -8.08 -3.25
C GLU A 36 3.26 -8.61 -4.57
N GLY A 37 3.86 -9.80 -4.57
CA GLY A 37 4.54 -10.34 -5.73
C GLY A 37 5.57 -9.35 -6.29
N THR A 38 5.70 -9.26 -7.61
CA THR A 38 6.59 -8.30 -8.28
C THR A 38 5.85 -7.21 -9.05
N THR A 39 4.52 -7.09 -8.89
CA THR A 39 3.68 -6.22 -9.75
C THR A 39 2.77 -5.26 -8.98
N TYR A 40 2.47 -5.56 -7.72
CA TYR A 40 1.60 -4.71 -6.91
C TYR A 40 2.41 -3.91 -5.88
N THR A 41 2.15 -2.61 -5.83
CA THR A 41 2.59 -1.70 -4.75
C THR A 41 1.36 -1.05 -4.14
N ASN A 42 1.30 -1.02 -2.81
CA ASN A 42 0.22 -0.35 -2.11
C ASN A 42 0.21 1.17 -2.45
N PRO A 43 -0.84 1.68 -3.10
CA PRO A 43 -0.86 3.07 -3.55
C PRO A 43 -1.04 4.08 -2.41
N ASP A 44 -1.47 3.62 -1.24
CA ASP A 44 -1.87 4.49 -0.13
C ASP A 44 -0.89 4.46 1.06
N ILE A 45 0.35 3.99 0.89
CA ILE A 45 1.36 3.87 1.97
C ILE A 45 1.50 5.19 2.73
N ASN A 46 1.72 6.30 2.04
CA ASN A 46 1.91 7.61 2.65
C ASN A 46 0.64 8.10 3.39
N LEU A 47 -0.54 7.79 2.86
CA LEU A 47 -1.81 8.10 3.50
C LEU A 47 -1.94 7.33 4.83
N LEU A 48 -1.66 6.03 4.82
CA LEU A 48 -1.76 5.15 5.98
C LEU A 48 -0.73 5.54 7.06
N VAL A 49 0.52 5.79 6.68
CA VAL A 49 1.58 6.28 7.59
C VAL A 49 1.16 7.61 8.22
N ASN A 50 0.79 8.60 7.41
CA ASN A 50 0.49 9.95 7.91
C ASN A 50 -0.74 9.97 8.82
N ARG A 51 -1.82 9.29 8.44
CA ARG A 51 -3.05 9.28 9.26
C ARG A 51 -2.87 8.52 10.56
N SER A 52 -2.22 7.36 10.53
CA SER A 52 -1.95 6.61 11.76
C SER A 52 -0.96 7.34 12.67
N ALA A 53 0.06 8.01 12.13
CA ALA A 53 0.95 8.88 12.91
C ALA A 53 0.20 10.05 13.57
N GLN A 54 -0.69 10.75 12.84
CA GLN A 54 -1.57 11.78 13.41
C GLN A 54 -2.51 11.20 14.47
N GLY A 55 -2.86 9.93 14.37
CA GLY A 55 -3.62 9.17 15.35
C GLY A 55 -2.83 8.69 16.56
N GLY A 56 -1.51 8.91 16.58
CA GLY A 56 -0.63 8.62 17.72
C GLY A 56 0.20 7.34 17.59
N VAL A 57 0.26 6.73 16.39
CA VAL A 57 1.23 5.67 16.07
C VAL A 57 2.63 6.30 15.97
N THR A 58 3.61 5.68 16.60
CA THR A 58 5.00 6.17 16.67
C THR A 58 6.03 5.15 16.15
N GLY A 59 5.65 3.88 16.01
CA GLY A 59 6.50 2.84 15.46
C GLY A 59 5.89 2.25 14.20
N PHE A 60 6.71 2.14 13.14
CA PHE A 60 6.28 1.63 11.84
C PHE A 60 7.19 0.49 11.39
N SER A 61 6.59 -0.58 10.92
CA SER A 61 7.22 -1.69 10.24
C SER A 61 6.49 -1.94 8.92
N PHE A 62 7.10 -2.69 8.03
CA PHE A 62 6.54 -2.90 6.71
C PHE A 62 6.50 -4.36 6.33
N TYR A 63 5.52 -4.75 5.51
CA TYR A 63 5.41 -6.11 5.04
C TYR A 63 5.18 -6.23 3.53
N HIS A 64 5.52 -7.40 3.02
CA HIS A 64 5.32 -7.85 1.66
C HIS A 64 4.52 -9.13 1.64
N TYR A 65 3.42 -9.16 0.93
CA TYR A 65 2.63 -10.37 0.70
C TYR A 65 3.30 -11.22 -0.37
N ALA A 66 3.75 -12.40 0.01
CA ALA A 66 4.52 -13.28 -0.87
C ALA A 66 3.64 -14.03 -1.86
N GLN A 67 4.15 -14.20 -3.09
CA GLN A 67 3.54 -15.04 -4.13
C GLN A 67 4.52 -16.02 -4.77
N PHE A 68 5.73 -16.14 -4.26
CA PHE A 68 6.77 -16.98 -4.82
C PHE A 68 6.59 -18.47 -4.49
N HIS A 69 7.06 -19.32 -5.41
CA HIS A 69 7.10 -20.78 -5.26
C HIS A 69 8.52 -21.37 -5.44
N ASN A 70 9.54 -20.53 -5.55
CA ASN A 70 10.94 -20.94 -5.63
C ASN A 70 11.88 -19.80 -5.23
N ASP A 71 13.15 -20.13 -4.98
CA ASP A 71 14.17 -19.20 -4.47
C ASP A 71 14.42 -18.02 -5.40
N SER A 72 14.41 -18.22 -6.72
CA SER A 72 14.62 -17.14 -7.69
C SER A 72 13.50 -16.10 -7.64
N GLN A 73 12.25 -16.55 -7.52
CA GLN A 73 11.09 -15.68 -7.34
C GLN A 73 11.14 -14.96 -5.99
N ALA A 74 11.48 -15.67 -4.91
CA ALA A 74 11.63 -15.09 -3.58
C ALA A 74 12.65 -13.94 -3.54
N VAL A 75 13.81 -14.14 -4.16
CA VAL A 75 14.84 -13.11 -4.30
C VAL A 75 14.34 -11.91 -5.13
N ALA A 76 13.59 -12.16 -6.20
CA ALA A 76 13.01 -11.09 -7.02
C ALA A 76 11.96 -10.27 -6.25
N GLU A 77 11.08 -10.94 -5.50
CA GLU A 77 10.07 -10.29 -4.66
C GLU A 77 10.70 -9.51 -3.51
N ALA A 78 11.72 -10.03 -2.85
CA ALA A 78 12.45 -9.31 -1.79
C ALA A 78 13.11 -8.02 -2.31
N LYS A 79 13.73 -8.08 -3.49
CA LYS A 79 14.31 -6.90 -4.15
C LYS A 79 13.23 -5.88 -4.54
N TYR A 80 12.11 -6.36 -5.08
CA TYR A 80 10.96 -5.52 -5.39
C TYR A 80 10.41 -4.82 -4.14
N PHE A 81 10.21 -5.57 -3.05
CA PHE A 81 9.78 -5.03 -1.76
C PHE A 81 10.68 -3.90 -1.26
N LEU A 82 12.02 -4.13 -1.25
CA LEU A 82 13.01 -3.13 -0.85
C LEU A 82 12.97 -1.87 -1.75
N ASP A 83 12.86 -2.05 -3.06
CA ASP A 83 12.79 -0.93 -4.01
C ASP A 83 11.53 -0.10 -3.78
N GLN A 84 10.37 -0.73 -3.64
CA GLN A 84 9.11 -0.04 -3.39
C GLN A 84 9.09 0.64 -2.02
N ALA A 85 9.60 0.00 -0.97
CA ALA A 85 9.69 0.60 0.36
C ALA A 85 10.60 1.84 0.37
N ARG A 86 11.76 1.78 -0.28
CA ARG A 86 12.70 2.93 -0.41
C ARG A 86 12.11 4.11 -1.19
N ARG A 87 11.20 3.84 -2.12
CA ARG A 87 10.49 4.89 -2.89
C ARG A 87 9.36 5.52 -2.09
N ALA A 88 8.69 4.73 -1.26
CA ALA A 88 7.50 5.17 -0.54
C ALA A 88 7.82 5.90 0.77
N VAL A 89 8.86 5.48 1.48
CA VAL A 89 9.20 6.00 2.80
C VAL A 89 10.71 6.19 2.94
N ASN A 90 11.13 7.11 3.82
CA ASN A 90 12.54 7.24 4.19
C ASN A 90 12.97 6.05 5.06
N LEU A 91 13.23 4.92 4.42
CA LEU A 91 13.51 3.65 5.06
C LEU A 91 14.88 3.67 5.73
N GLN A 92 14.91 3.54 7.06
CA GLN A 92 16.13 3.58 7.85
C GLN A 92 16.74 2.18 8.04
N PRO A 93 18.08 2.04 8.08
CA PRO A 93 18.71 0.78 8.46
C PRO A 93 18.17 0.27 9.80
N GLY A 94 17.97 -1.04 9.91
CA GLY A 94 17.40 -1.66 11.11
C GLY A 94 15.87 -1.60 11.24
N THR A 95 15.16 -0.97 10.28
CA THR A 95 13.69 -1.09 10.20
C THR A 95 13.29 -2.57 10.06
N LEU A 96 12.22 -2.97 10.74
CA LEU A 96 11.67 -4.31 10.63
C LEU A 96 10.88 -4.47 9.32
N MET A 97 11.34 -5.39 8.48
CA MET A 97 10.78 -5.74 7.19
C MET A 97 10.27 -7.18 7.24
N ILE A 98 8.99 -7.41 6.98
CA ILE A 98 8.31 -8.66 7.25
C ILE A 98 7.90 -9.35 5.95
N LEU A 99 8.19 -10.63 5.84
CA LEU A 99 7.62 -11.53 4.85
C LEU A 99 6.28 -12.03 5.38
N ASP A 100 5.24 -11.80 4.62
CA ASP A 100 3.88 -12.30 4.85
C ASP A 100 3.67 -13.54 3.97
N ALA A 101 3.71 -14.73 4.60
CA ALA A 101 3.68 -16.04 3.98
C ALA A 101 2.33 -16.73 4.24
N GLU A 102 1.36 -16.53 3.33
CA GLU A 102 -0.01 -17.03 3.48
C GLU A 102 -0.43 -18.02 2.39
N ILE A 103 0.43 -18.28 1.40
CA ILE A 103 0.11 -19.23 0.33
C ILE A 103 0.61 -20.64 0.67
N GLU A 104 -0.18 -21.64 0.31
CA GLU A 104 0.16 -23.05 0.49
C GLU A 104 1.36 -23.47 -0.37
N ASN A 105 2.09 -24.48 0.08
CA ASN A 105 3.24 -25.08 -0.62
C ASN A 105 4.40 -24.09 -0.91
N MET A 106 4.56 -23.08 -0.07
CA MET A 106 5.71 -22.18 -0.15
C MET A 106 6.96 -22.87 0.41
N PRO A 107 8.05 -23.04 -0.37
CA PRO A 107 9.23 -23.73 0.11
C PRO A 107 9.95 -22.98 1.23
N THR A 108 10.32 -23.66 2.30
CA THR A 108 11.12 -23.09 3.41
C THR A 108 12.41 -22.43 2.92
N SER A 109 13.12 -23.04 1.96
CA SER A 109 14.33 -22.47 1.36
C SER A 109 14.08 -21.10 0.72
N SER A 110 12.92 -20.94 0.09
CA SER A 110 12.54 -19.70 -0.57
C SER A 110 12.19 -18.61 0.43
N VAL A 111 11.52 -18.94 1.54
CA VAL A 111 11.31 -18.04 2.68
C VAL A 111 12.66 -17.55 3.22
N ILE A 112 13.61 -18.45 3.44
CA ILE A 112 14.96 -18.13 3.91
C ILE A 112 15.70 -17.23 2.91
N SER A 113 15.61 -17.54 1.61
CA SER A 113 16.22 -16.74 0.55
C SER A 113 15.68 -15.29 0.56
N PHE A 114 14.38 -15.12 0.74
CA PHE A 114 13.75 -13.79 0.87
C PHE A 114 14.29 -13.03 2.09
N LEU A 115 14.29 -13.65 3.27
CA LEU A 115 14.75 -13.04 4.51
C LEU A 115 16.24 -12.65 4.45
N ASN A 116 17.08 -13.46 3.80
CA ASN A 116 18.50 -13.18 3.63
C ASN A 116 18.73 -11.91 2.78
N VAL A 117 17.96 -11.70 1.70
CA VAL A 117 18.04 -10.46 0.90
C VAL A 117 17.74 -9.23 1.76
N LEU A 118 16.75 -9.30 2.64
CA LEU A 118 16.42 -8.17 3.54
C LEU A 118 17.54 -7.93 4.56
N ARG A 119 18.08 -9.00 5.13
CA ARG A 119 19.17 -8.93 6.12
C ARG A 119 20.46 -8.36 5.50
N GLU A 120 20.84 -8.82 4.31
CA GLU A 120 22.00 -8.31 3.57
C GLU A 120 21.85 -6.82 3.20
N ALA A 121 20.61 -6.36 3.02
CA ALA A 121 20.31 -4.96 2.79
C ALA A 121 20.33 -4.08 4.06
N GLY A 122 20.61 -4.67 5.26
CA GLY A 122 20.78 -3.97 6.53
C GLY A 122 19.48 -3.80 7.34
N PHE A 123 18.45 -4.59 7.05
CA PHE A 123 17.17 -4.54 7.75
C PHE A 123 16.99 -5.66 8.77
N LYS A 124 16.12 -5.45 9.74
CA LYS A 124 15.61 -6.50 10.60
C LYS A 124 14.56 -7.31 9.85
N THR A 125 14.57 -8.62 10.05
CA THR A 125 13.74 -9.54 9.27
C THR A 125 12.60 -10.09 10.11
N GLY A 126 11.39 -10.13 9.56
CA GLY A 126 10.22 -10.74 10.18
C GLY A 126 9.62 -11.82 9.30
N PHE A 127 9.03 -12.81 9.94
CA PHE A 127 8.25 -13.86 9.31
C PHE A 127 6.83 -13.82 9.90
N TYR A 128 5.82 -13.74 9.02
CA TYR A 128 4.41 -13.84 9.39
C TYR A 128 3.77 -15.01 8.65
N SER A 129 2.90 -15.73 9.37
CA SER A 129 2.02 -16.75 8.78
C SER A 129 0.82 -17.03 9.69
N TYR A 130 -0.14 -17.77 9.16
CA TYR A 130 -1.23 -18.34 9.95
C TYR A 130 -0.81 -19.60 10.71
N LEU A 131 -1.37 -19.79 11.91
CA LEU A 131 -1.13 -20.98 12.73
C LEU A 131 -1.37 -22.29 11.95
N TYR A 132 -2.39 -22.34 11.10
CA TYR A 132 -2.74 -23.55 10.34
C TYR A 132 -1.76 -23.86 9.20
N LEU A 133 -0.99 -22.87 8.72
CA LEU A 133 0.05 -23.05 7.69
C LEU A 133 1.41 -23.47 8.26
N LEU A 134 1.64 -23.30 9.56
CA LEU A 134 2.95 -23.62 10.15
C LEU A 134 3.44 -25.04 9.89
N PRO A 135 2.57 -26.08 9.82
CA PRO A 135 3.02 -27.43 9.49
C PRO A 135 3.67 -27.60 8.11
N GLU A 136 3.45 -26.63 7.18
CA GLU A 136 4.07 -26.65 5.85
C GLU A 136 5.52 -26.16 5.85
N PHE A 137 5.97 -25.54 6.95
CA PHE A 137 7.29 -24.94 7.07
C PHE A 137 8.19 -25.70 8.02
N ASP A 138 9.49 -25.74 7.72
CA ASP A 138 10.52 -25.97 8.74
C ASP A 138 10.70 -24.64 9.52
N LEU A 139 9.83 -24.47 10.52
CA LEU A 139 9.77 -23.23 11.31
C LEU A 139 11.09 -22.96 12.04
N ASP A 140 11.78 -24.00 12.54
CA ASP A 140 13.05 -23.85 13.23
C ASP A 140 14.12 -23.25 12.32
N SER A 141 14.20 -23.72 11.07
CA SER A 141 15.12 -23.17 10.07
C SER A 141 14.76 -21.72 9.72
N ILE A 142 13.48 -21.39 9.55
CA ILE A 142 13.06 -20.02 9.26
C ILE A 142 13.42 -19.08 10.42
N LEU A 143 13.16 -19.49 11.67
CA LEU A 143 13.38 -18.65 12.84
C LEU A 143 14.87 -18.40 13.16
N GLN A 144 15.80 -19.12 12.55
CA GLN A 144 17.24 -18.79 12.56
C GLN A 144 17.54 -17.58 11.64
N HIS A 145 16.68 -17.32 10.67
CA HIS A 145 16.80 -16.23 9.70
C HIS A 145 15.81 -15.09 9.93
N ALA A 146 14.90 -15.19 10.92
CA ALA A 146 13.96 -14.16 11.29
C ALA A 146 14.29 -13.59 12.68
N ASP A 147 14.39 -12.25 12.78
CA ASP A 147 14.53 -11.52 14.04
C ASP A 147 13.18 -11.42 14.78
N PHE A 148 12.06 -11.55 14.05
CA PHE A 148 10.69 -11.35 14.54
C PHE A 148 9.75 -12.40 13.96
N PHE A 149 8.94 -13.02 14.81
CA PHE A 149 7.89 -13.94 14.39
C PHE A 149 6.51 -13.41 14.77
N TRP A 150 5.69 -13.14 13.75
CA TRP A 150 4.32 -12.66 13.87
C TRP A 150 3.35 -13.77 13.44
N LEU A 151 2.52 -14.21 14.36
CA LEU A 151 1.64 -15.35 14.16
C LEU A 151 0.19 -14.94 14.20
N ALA A 152 -0.60 -15.30 13.16
CA ALA A 152 -2.03 -15.12 13.14
C ALA A 152 -2.78 -16.35 13.65
N ALA A 153 -3.66 -16.13 14.61
CA ALA A 153 -4.63 -17.09 15.10
C ALA A 153 -5.83 -16.34 15.70
N TYR A 154 -7.00 -16.49 15.12
CA TYR A 154 -8.21 -15.71 15.48
C TYR A 154 -9.17 -16.56 16.32
N PRO A 155 -9.10 -16.51 17.66
CA PRO A 155 -9.94 -17.34 18.52
C PRO A 155 -11.42 -17.01 18.44
N LEU A 156 -11.76 -15.79 18.04
CA LEU A 156 -13.15 -15.35 17.87
C LEU A 156 -13.61 -15.37 16.40
N GLY A 157 -12.75 -15.89 15.48
CA GLY A 157 -13.00 -15.80 14.04
C GLY A 157 -13.20 -14.34 13.59
N ASP A 158 -14.21 -14.10 12.75
CA ASP A 158 -14.52 -12.76 12.20
C ASP A 158 -15.30 -11.85 13.17
N LYS A 159 -15.48 -12.25 14.42
CA LYS A 159 -16.16 -11.40 15.43
C LYS A 159 -15.22 -10.30 15.88
N SER A 160 -15.81 -9.15 16.21
CA SER A 160 -15.06 -8.04 16.78
C SER A 160 -14.41 -8.41 18.12
N ALA A 161 -13.13 -8.07 18.26
CA ALA A 161 -12.40 -8.20 19.52
C ALA A 161 -12.05 -6.83 20.12
N GLY A 162 -11.89 -6.78 21.43
CA GLY A 162 -11.33 -5.63 22.14
C GLY A 162 -9.80 -5.56 21.98
N LYS A 163 -9.18 -4.57 22.64
CA LYS A 163 -7.72 -4.32 22.56
C LYS A 163 -6.86 -5.41 23.24
N ASN A 164 -7.44 -6.12 24.19
CA ASN A 164 -6.75 -7.10 25.01
C ASN A 164 -7.32 -8.49 24.71
N PRO A 165 -6.59 -9.36 23.98
CA PRO A 165 -7.03 -10.72 23.77
C PRO A 165 -6.97 -11.54 25.06
N ASP A 166 -7.82 -12.58 25.14
CA ASP A 166 -7.74 -13.58 26.20
C ASP A 166 -6.58 -14.54 25.92
N PHE A 167 -5.55 -14.47 26.74
CA PHE A 167 -4.35 -15.30 26.60
C PHE A 167 -4.55 -16.80 26.90
N ASN A 168 -5.72 -17.21 27.38
CA ASN A 168 -6.09 -18.63 27.43
C ASN A 168 -6.20 -19.24 26.01
N TYR A 169 -6.42 -18.39 25.00
CA TYR A 169 -6.46 -18.79 23.58
C TYR A 169 -5.16 -18.49 22.83
N PHE A 170 -4.09 -18.14 23.55
CA PHE A 170 -2.80 -17.89 22.89
C PHE A 170 -2.32 -19.15 22.15
N PRO A 171 -1.90 -19.03 20.86
CA PRO A 171 -1.48 -20.19 20.07
C PRO A 171 -0.22 -20.84 20.63
N SER A 172 -0.24 -22.18 20.72
CA SER A 172 0.89 -22.98 21.23
C SER A 172 1.95 -23.15 20.13
N ALA A 173 2.64 -22.07 19.78
CA ALA A 173 3.79 -22.08 18.88
C ALA A 173 5.00 -21.48 19.59
N GLN A 174 6.21 -21.93 19.17
CA GLN A 174 7.45 -21.42 19.77
C GLN A 174 7.81 -20.04 19.23
N ARG A 175 8.51 -19.25 20.05
CA ARG A 175 9.11 -17.97 19.67
C ARG A 175 8.16 -16.93 19.07
N VAL A 176 6.88 -16.98 19.39
CA VAL A 176 5.95 -15.93 18.91
C VAL A 176 6.32 -14.59 19.55
N ASP A 177 6.66 -13.60 18.73
CA ASP A 177 6.97 -12.23 19.15
C ASP A 177 5.73 -11.35 19.19
N ALA A 178 4.82 -11.50 18.21
CA ALA A 178 3.51 -10.85 18.21
C ALA A 178 2.43 -11.83 17.75
N TRP A 179 1.25 -11.69 18.34
CA TRP A 179 0.06 -12.47 18.01
C TRP A 179 -1.00 -11.59 17.37
N GLN A 180 -1.33 -11.85 16.09
CA GLN A 180 -2.48 -11.26 15.43
C GLN A 180 -3.72 -12.07 15.83
N PHE A 181 -4.57 -11.47 16.67
CA PHE A 181 -5.64 -12.17 17.36
C PHE A 181 -7.04 -11.86 16.81
N THR A 182 -7.16 -10.88 15.92
CA THR A 182 -8.44 -10.49 15.34
C THR A 182 -8.29 -9.78 14.00
N PRO A 183 -9.16 -10.07 13.02
CA PRO A 183 -9.28 -9.27 11.79
C PRO A 183 -10.23 -8.08 11.97
N LYS A 184 -10.83 -7.90 13.17
CA LYS A 184 -11.85 -6.90 13.42
C LYS A 184 -11.70 -6.23 14.78
N LEU A 185 -10.69 -5.38 14.92
CA LEU A 185 -10.36 -4.69 16.16
C LEU A 185 -11.38 -3.60 16.47
N MET A 186 -12.01 -3.70 17.65
CA MET A 186 -13.00 -2.71 18.13
C MET A 186 -14.14 -2.41 17.16
N GLY A 187 -14.50 -3.36 16.30
CA GLY A 187 -15.54 -3.21 15.29
C GLY A 187 -15.08 -2.57 13.97
N TYR A 188 -13.87 -2.08 13.90
CA TYR A 188 -13.26 -1.61 12.64
C TYR A 188 -12.83 -2.78 11.77
N ASN A 189 -12.84 -2.62 10.44
CA ASN A 189 -12.15 -3.51 9.52
C ASN A 189 -10.64 -3.26 9.62
N LEU A 190 -10.05 -3.75 10.70
CA LEU A 190 -8.69 -3.45 11.12
C LEU A 190 -8.14 -4.63 11.92
N ASP A 191 -7.05 -5.19 11.45
CA ASP A 191 -6.39 -6.30 12.09
C ASP A 191 -5.65 -5.83 13.35
N GLY A 192 -5.84 -6.58 14.43
CA GLY A 192 -5.26 -6.29 15.72
C GLY A 192 -4.30 -7.36 16.18
N SER A 193 -3.11 -6.94 16.58
CA SER A 193 -2.06 -7.78 17.17
C SER A 193 -1.65 -7.26 18.55
N ILE A 194 -1.07 -8.16 19.33
CA ILE A 194 -0.48 -7.84 20.63
C ILE A 194 0.96 -8.34 20.70
N THR A 195 1.88 -7.56 21.23
CA THR A 195 3.27 -8.00 21.43
C THR A 195 3.34 -9.02 22.56
N VAL A 196 4.20 -10.03 22.41
CA VAL A 196 4.35 -11.14 23.36
C VAL A 196 5.72 -11.14 24.01
N THR A 197 6.74 -10.58 23.33
CA THR A 197 8.13 -10.51 23.81
C THR A 197 8.59 -9.06 23.94
N GLU A 198 9.63 -8.82 24.75
CA GLU A 198 10.31 -7.51 24.81
C GLU A 198 11.03 -7.20 23.48
N ASN A 199 11.55 -8.23 22.82
CA ASN A 199 12.14 -8.12 21.49
C ASN A 199 11.14 -7.52 20.49
N ALA A 200 9.87 -7.96 20.52
CA ALA A 200 8.81 -7.38 19.67
C ALA A 200 8.64 -5.88 19.90
N ASN A 201 8.59 -5.44 21.17
CA ASN A 201 8.46 -4.03 21.50
C ASN A 201 9.63 -3.19 20.96
N GLN A 202 10.86 -3.73 21.03
CA GLN A 202 12.06 -3.06 20.53
C GLN A 202 12.08 -2.99 19.01
N LEU A 203 11.83 -4.11 18.32
CA LEU A 203 11.85 -4.17 16.86
C LEU A 203 10.75 -3.30 16.22
N LEU A 204 9.54 -3.33 16.75
CA LEU A 204 8.42 -2.51 16.30
C LEU A 204 8.54 -1.02 16.69
N SER A 205 9.46 -0.68 17.60
CA SER A 205 9.84 0.70 17.94
C SER A 205 11.04 1.17 17.13
N GLY A 206 11.55 0.35 16.21
CA GLY A 206 12.74 0.61 15.41
C GLY A 206 12.77 2.00 14.80
N PRO A 207 13.85 2.41 14.15
CA PRO A 207 14.01 3.78 13.67
C PRO A 207 12.76 4.15 12.89
N THR A 208 11.98 5.09 13.46
CA THR A 208 10.76 5.58 12.83
C THR A 208 11.15 5.99 11.43
N PRO A 209 10.56 5.42 10.37
CA PRO A 209 10.69 6.02 9.07
C PRO A 209 10.16 7.43 9.31
N VAL A 210 11.06 8.40 9.35
CA VAL A 210 10.63 9.78 9.22
C VAL A 210 9.83 9.72 7.94
N PRO A 211 8.50 10.03 7.95
CA PRO A 211 7.76 10.20 6.73
C PRO A 211 8.68 11.06 5.91
N GLU A 212 9.22 10.52 4.78
CA GLU A 212 10.20 11.28 4.08
C GLU A 212 9.66 12.70 4.02
N THR A 213 10.18 13.56 4.90
CA THR A 213 10.44 14.90 4.52
C THR A 213 11.63 14.79 3.57
N ARG A 214 11.57 13.96 2.59
CA ARG A 214 12.12 14.24 1.29
C ARG A 214 11.51 15.58 1.08
N PRO A 215 12.29 16.71 1.13
CA PRO A 215 11.66 17.98 0.88
C PRO A 215 10.90 17.62 -0.38
N ALA A 216 9.58 17.32 -0.07
CA ALA A 216 8.62 16.63 -0.89
C ALA A 216 8.90 17.26 -2.17
N PRO A 217 9.56 16.52 -3.21
CA PRO A 217 10.29 17.12 -4.24
C PRO A 217 9.56 18.40 -4.29
N LYS A 218 10.18 19.39 -3.53
CA LYS A 218 9.66 20.60 -2.95
C LYS A 218 8.32 20.70 -3.54
N PRO A 219 7.18 20.43 -2.90
CA PRO A 219 6.06 20.24 -3.69
C PRO A 219 6.32 21.26 -4.69
N GLN A 220 7.05 20.66 -5.78
CA GLN A 220 7.21 21.51 -6.87
C GLN A 220 5.88 22.03 -6.88
N GLN A 221 5.75 23.08 -5.89
CA GLN A 221 4.50 23.66 -5.73
C GLN A 221 3.90 23.39 -7.05
N GLN A 222 3.36 22.12 -7.17
CA GLN A 222 2.22 22.02 -7.96
C GLN A 222 1.40 23.02 -7.16
N GLN A 223 1.72 24.26 -7.38
CA GLN A 223 0.73 25.22 -7.74
C GLN A 223 -0.14 24.33 -8.57
N THR A 224 -1.08 23.62 -7.89
CA THR A 224 -2.24 23.15 -8.57
C THR A 224 -2.84 24.50 -8.96
N ASP A 225 -2.28 25.05 -10.05
CA ASP A 225 -2.96 26.02 -10.85
C ASP A 225 -4.21 25.25 -11.25
N SER A 226 -5.11 25.15 -10.31
CA SER A 226 -6.43 24.64 -10.53
C SER A 226 -7.30 25.85 -10.75
N TRP A 227 -8.09 25.80 -11.77
CA TRP A 227 -9.09 26.82 -12.05
C TRP A 227 -10.43 26.14 -12.28
N VAL A 228 -11.49 26.88 -12.16
CA VAL A 228 -12.83 26.46 -12.55
C VAL A 228 -13.12 27.14 -13.87
N ASP A 229 -13.54 26.38 -14.88
CA ASP A 229 -13.95 26.94 -16.16
C ASP A 229 -15.38 27.53 -16.10
N ASP A 230 -15.80 28.14 -17.20
CA ASP A 230 -17.14 28.80 -17.31
C ASP A 230 -18.31 27.80 -17.18
N LEU A 231 -18.05 26.51 -17.26
CA LEU A 231 -19.01 25.42 -17.07
C LEU A 231 -19.02 24.88 -15.65
N GLY A 232 -18.21 25.43 -14.73
CA GLY A 232 -18.09 25.01 -13.34
C GLY A 232 -17.21 23.75 -13.15
N VAL A 233 -16.46 23.29 -14.17
CA VAL A 233 -15.57 22.15 -14.09
C VAL A 233 -14.23 22.58 -13.51
N LYS A 234 -13.80 21.92 -12.45
CA LYS A 234 -12.48 22.16 -11.83
C LYS A 234 -11.39 21.41 -12.60
N TRP A 235 -10.46 22.18 -13.16
CA TRP A 235 -9.28 21.73 -13.89
C TRP A 235 -8.05 21.77 -13.02
N TYR A 236 -7.14 20.83 -13.25
CA TYR A 236 -5.84 20.73 -12.60
C TYR A 236 -4.77 20.79 -13.69
N LYS A 237 -3.80 21.71 -13.55
CA LYS A 237 -2.70 21.86 -14.50
C LYS A 237 -1.73 20.70 -14.36
N GLU A 238 -1.54 19.97 -15.42
CA GLU A 238 -0.59 18.87 -15.53
C GLU A 238 -0.22 18.67 -16.98
N THR A 239 1.06 18.69 -17.30
CA THR A 239 1.55 18.49 -18.67
C THR A 239 2.12 17.10 -18.83
N GLY A 240 1.78 16.44 -19.93
CA GLY A 240 2.28 15.09 -20.22
C GLY A 240 1.82 14.60 -21.58
N GLN A 241 2.05 13.33 -21.81
CA GLN A 241 1.59 12.59 -22.98
C GLN A 241 0.73 11.41 -22.53
N PHE A 242 -0.30 11.11 -23.30
CA PHE A 242 -1.18 9.96 -23.09
C PHE A 242 -1.22 9.12 -24.35
N THR A 243 -0.77 7.87 -24.25
CA THR A 243 -0.81 6.89 -25.33
C THR A 243 -2.00 5.97 -25.15
N ILE A 244 -2.92 5.96 -26.13
CA ILE A 244 -4.14 5.14 -26.09
C ILE A 244 -3.77 3.66 -26.19
N THR A 245 -4.24 2.85 -25.24
CA THR A 245 -4.08 1.36 -25.29
C THR A 245 -5.39 0.63 -25.51
N ASP A 246 -6.53 1.30 -25.39
CA ASP A 246 -7.83 0.71 -25.68
C ASP A 246 -7.94 0.35 -27.17
N PRO A 247 -8.21 -0.93 -27.52
CA PRO A 247 -8.29 -1.38 -28.91
C PRO A 247 -9.45 -0.75 -29.68
N SER A 248 -10.49 -0.28 -29.00
CA SER A 248 -11.64 0.41 -29.60
C SER A 248 -11.33 1.86 -30.01
N GLY A 249 -10.17 2.37 -29.57
CA GLY A 249 -9.83 3.77 -29.70
C GLY A 249 -10.70 4.69 -28.82
N ILE A 250 -10.41 5.98 -28.82
CA ILE A 250 -11.11 6.96 -27.97
C ILE A 250 -11.52 8.18 -28.81
N TRP A 251 -12.74 8.67 -28.59
CA TRP A 251 -13.22 9.88 -29.23
C TRP A 251 -12.64 11.15 -28.60
N LEU A 252 -11.89 11.91 -29.38
CA LEU A 252 -11.50 13.27 -29.07
C LEU A 252 -12.71 14.20 -29.28
N ARG A 253 -12.94 15.17 -28.38
CA ARG A 253 -14.15 15.99 -28.33
C ARG A 253 -13.85 17.48 -28.10
N TRP A 254 -14.85 18.35 -28.37
CA TRP A 254 -14.78 19.79 -28.13
C TRP A 254 -15.08 20.20 -26.67
N GLY A 255 -15.41 19.29 -25.78
CA GLY A 255 -15.67 19.54 -24.36
C GLY A 255 -15.47 18.29 -23.51
N ALA A 256 -15.21 18.47 -22.22
CA ALA A 256 -14.98 17.40 -21.24
C ALA A 256 -16.30 16.74 -20.79
N THR A 257 -17.13 16.32 -21.75
CA THR A 257 -18.37 15.59 -21.52
C THR A 257 -18.66 14.67 -22.71
N THR A 258 -19.30 13.54 -22.43
CA THR A 258 -19.72 12.56 -23.47
C THR A 258 -20.77 13.13 -24.42
N GLN A 259 -21.45 14.22 -24.04
CA GLN A 259 -22.45 14.91 -24.86
C GLN A 259 -21.83 15.92 -25.84
N SER A 260 -20.57 16.32 -25.65
CA SER A 260 -19.92 17.29 -26.51
C SER A 260 -19.64 16.74 -27.92
N ALA A 261 -19.60 17.64 -28.90
CA ALA A 261 -19.35 17.27 -30.30
C ALA A 261 -18.00 16.53 -30.45
N LYS A 262 -18.02 15.46 -31.27
CA LYS A 262 -16.84 14.67 -31.60
C LYS A 262 -15.96 15.41 -32.61
N ILE A 263 -14.64 15.34 -32.43
CA ILE A 263 -13.65 15.86 -33.37
C ILE A 263 -13.13 14.74 -34.25
N ALA A 264 -12.58 13.67 -33.62
CA ALA A 264 -11.99 12.54 -34.31
C ALA A 264 -12.00 11.29 -33.42
N ALA A 265 -12.09 10.12 -34.02
CA ALA A 265 -11.79 8.85 -33.36
C ALA A 265 -10.28 8.62 -33.44
N LEU A 266 -9.61 8.56 -32.29
CA LEU A 266 -8.18 8.28 -32.20
C LEU A 266 -8.00 6.75 -31.95
N PRO A 267 -7.30 6.03 -32.85
CA PRO A 267 -7.07 4.60 -32.69
C PRO A 267 -6.07 4.29 -31.56
N GLN A 268 -6.01 3.02 -31.18
CA GLN A 268 -4.95 2.48 -30.33
C GLN A 268 -3.56 2.90 -30.86
N GLY A 269 -2.65 3.25 -29.96
CA GLY A 269 -1.31 3.76 -30.26
C GLY A 269 -1.22 5.25 -30.51
N SER A 270 -2.36 5.98 -30.62
CA SER A 270 -2.35 7.44 -30.74
C SER A 270 -1.79 8.08 -29.46
N VAL A 271 -0.93 9.10 -29.65
CA VAL A 271 -0.35 9.88 -28.56
C VAL A 271 -0.98 11.26 -28.52
N VAL A 272 -1.49 11.66 -27.35
CA VAL A 272 -2.12 12.97 -27.08
C VAL A 272 -1.31 13.72 -26.05
N LYS A 273 -0.71 14.86 -26.43
CA LYS A 273 -0.10 15.80 -25.47
C LYS A 273 -1.16 16.62 -24.79
N TYR A 274 -1.06 16.79 -23.47
CA TYR A 274 -2.05 17.52 -22.67
C TYR A 274 -1.39 18.51 -21.71
N ASP A 275 -2.15 19.50 -21.26
CA ASP A 275 -1.72 20.57 -20.33
C ASP A 275 -2.56 20.65 -19.05
N ALA A 276 -3.63 19.87 -18.97
CA ALA A 276 -4.50 19.81 -17.80
C ALA A 276 -5.39 18.55 -17.81
N TYR A 277 -5.91 18.21 -16.63
CA TYR A 277 -6.92 17.18 -16.49
C TYR A 277 -8.07 17.63 -15.57
N CYS A 278 -9.24 16.98 -15.68
CA CYS A 278 -10.37 17.18 -14.79
C CYS A 278 -11.16 15.89 -14.57
N TYR A 279 -12.05 15.94 -13.58
CA TYR A 279 -13.08 14.94 -13.33
C TYR A 279 -14.43 15.51 -13.75
N SER A 280 -15.09 14.90 -14.72
CA SER A 280 -16.37 15.39 -15.24
C SER A 280 -17.22 14.26 -15.81
N GLY A 281 -18.50 14.20 -15.42
CA GLY A 281 -19.48 13.27 -15.97
C GLY A 281 -19.11 11.80 -15.84
N GLY A 282 -18.45 11.39 -14.76
CA GLY A 282 -18.02 10.01 -14.49
C GLY A 282 -16.75 9.57 -15.23
N TYR A 283 -15.99 10.54 -15.76
CA TYR A 283 -14.73 10.28 -16.48
C TYR A 283 -13.63 11.22 -16.05
N VAL A 284 -12.38 10.76 -16.22
CA VAL A 284 -11.19 11.59 -16.13
C VAL A 284 -10.82 12.06 -17.53
N TRP A 285 -10.79 13.36 -17.72
CA TRP A 285 -10.51 14.01 -19.02
C TRP A 285 -9.15 14.67 -19.00
N ILE A 286 -8.43 14.60 -20.12
CA ILE A 286 -7.26 15.43 -20.40
C ILE A 286 -7.60 16.50 -21.41
N ARG A 287 -6.95 17.68 -21.29
CA ARG A 287 -7.12 18.83 -22.19
C ARG A 287 -5.93 18.95 -23.11
N GLN A 288 -6.19 18.91 -24.42
CA GLN A 288 -5.18 19.08 -25.45
C GLN A 288 -5.24 20.51 -26.00
N PRO A 289 -4.16 21.33 -25.85
CA PRO A 289 -4.07 22.61 -26.53
C PRO A 289 -4.01 22.43 -28.06
N ARG A 290 -4.70 23.30 -28.79
CA ARG A 290 -4.73 23.33 -30.25
C ARG A 290 -4.37 24.75 -30.76
N SER A 291 -4.04 24.84 -32.05
CA SER A 291 -3.80 26.12 -32.70
C SER A 291 -5.02 27.07 -32.57
N GLY A 292 -4.77 28.39 -32.46
CA GLY A 292 -5.82 29.37 -32.31
C GLY A 292 -6.42 29.47 -30.90
N GLY A 293 -5.76 28.94 -29.86
CA GLY A 293 -6.23 29.04 -28.45
C GLY A 293 -7.41 28.13 -28.13
N GLN A 294 -7.74 27.20 -29.02
CA GLN A 294 -8.77 26.18 -28.78
C GLN A 294 -8.24 25.00 -28.00
N PHE A 295 -9.14 24.20 -27.44
CA PHE A 295 -8.80 22.96 -26.72
C PHE A 295 -9.66 21.80 -27.24
N ALA A 296 -9.06 20.63 -27.26
CA ALA A 296 -9.76 19.37 -27.43
C ALA A 296 -9.65 18.54 -26.13
N TYR A 297 -10.57 17.61 -25.94
CA TYR A 297 -10.71 16.87 -24.70
C TYR A 297 -10.82 15.37 -24.98
N LEU A 298 -10.07 14.58 -24.23
CA LEU A 298 -10.04 13.12 -24.36
C LEU A 298 -10.34 12.47 -23.01
N PRO A 299 -11.35 11.58 -22.90
CA PRO A 299 -11.53 10.78 -21.68
C PRO A 299 -10.46 9.70 -21.63
N THR A 300 -9.87 9.48 -20.45
CA THR A 300 -8.72 8.59 -20.27
C THR A 300 -8.99 7.45 -19.29
N GLY A 301 -10.21 7.35 -18.79
CA GLY A 301 -10.69 6.34 -17.87
C GLY A 301 -11.95 6.79 -17.16
N ARG A 302 -12.60 5.87 -16.45
CA ARG A 302 -13.79 6.15 -15.64
C ARG A 302 -13.40 6.80 -14.31
N GLU A 303 -14.32 7.54 -13.77
CA GLU A 303 -14.22 8.20 -12.47
C GLU A 303 -15.44 7.86 -11.61
N MET A 304 -15.22 7.70 -10.30
CA MET A 304 -16.27 7.58 -9.31
C MET A 304 -15.80 8.28 -8.01
N ASN A 305 -16.65 9.20 -7.50
CA ASN A 305 -16.39 9.95 -6.27
C ASN A 305 -15.04 10.70 -6.25
N GLY A 306 -14.67 11.32 -7.37
CA GLY A 306 -13.42 12.07 -7.51
C GLY A 306 -12.17 11.21 -7.67
N LYS A 307 -12.32 9.90 -7.93
CA LYS A 307 -11.21 8.95 -8.10
C LYS A 307 -11.30 8.24 -9.44
N ARG A 308 -10.15 8.14 -10.12
CA ARG A 308 -10.01 7.33 -11.33
C ARG A 308 -10.23 5.85 -10.98
N GLN A 309 -10.99 5.14 -11.81
CA GLN A 309 -11.30 3.72 -11.66
C GLN A 309 -10.46 2.82 -12.58
N ASP A 310 -10.14 3.31 -13.78
CA ASP A 310 -9.39 2.58 -14.79
C ASP A 310 -8.54 3.50 -15.66
N TYR A 311 -7.72 2.89 -16.51
CA TYR A 311 -6.86 3.57 -17.48
C TYR A 311 -7.11 2.99 -18.88
N TRP A 312 -7.45 3.86 -19.84
CA TRP A 312 -7.61 3.48 -21.25
C TRP A 312 -6.35 3.74 -22.06
N GLY A 313 -5.25 4.02 -21.38
CA GLY A 313 -3.95 4.28 -21.95
C GLY A 313 -2.85 4.42 -20.91
N LYS A 314 -1.66 4.81 -21.35
CA LYS A 314 -0.49 5.06 -20.51
C LYS A 314 -0.17 6.54 -20.50
N PHE A 315 0.17 7.07 -19.32
CA PHE A 315 0.67 8.42 -19.10
C PHE A 315 2.20 8.42 -19.07
N GLU A 316 2.83 9.44 -19.70
CA GLU A 316 4.28 9.67 -19.75
C GLU A 316 4.59 11.14 -19.45
#